data_389440cef593769c21f1626062ad82ac
#
_entry.id   389440cef593769c21f1626062ad82ac
#
_cell.length_a   1.000
_cell.length_b   1.000
_cell.length_c   1.000
_cell.angle_alpha   90.00
_cell.angle_beta   90.00
_cell.angle_gamma   90.00
#
_symmetry.space_group_name_H-M   'P 1'
#
loop_
_entity.id
_entity.type
_entity.pdbx_description
1 polymer ?
#
loop_
_entity_poly.entity_id
_entity_poly.type
_entity_poly.pdbx_seq_one_letter_code
_entity_poly.pdbx_strand_id
1 'polypeptide(L)'
;EKIDFFVNVLRFIKSNAIALFNETSLVSQSGGQTSRLDSLKNCLLKLKQKKKKTTIGKLYLFSDAFFPFTDTLKLIKSEKLRIDVYAPMGSKNDSLIEKFVKENKFNFIKLSDRHFKH
;
A
#
# COMPACT_ATOMS: atom_id res chain seq x y z
N GLU A 1 -16.06 -0.49 6.96
CA GLU A 1 -16.53 0.78 6.47
C GLU A 1 -15.59 1.37 5.42
N LYS A 2 -14.74 2.34 5.77
CA LYS A 2 -13.78 2.86 4.77
C LYS A 2 -12.84 1.77 4.28
N ILE A 3 -12.37 0.90 5.19
CA ILE A 3 -11.48 -0.20 4.83
C ILE A 3 -12.17 -1.13 3.83
N ASP A 4 -13.43 -1.47 4.09
CA ASP A 4 -14.18 -2.35 3.18
C ASP A 4 -14.35 -1.72 1.81
N PHE A 5 -14.64 -0.43 1.76
CA PHE A 5 -14.75 0.30 0.50
C PHE A 5 -13.42 0.28 -0.27
N PHE A 6 -12.32 0.57 0.40
CA PHE A 6 -11.00 0.60 -0.24
C PHE A 6 -10.57 -0.79 -0.71
N VAL A 7 -10.84 -1.82 0.08
CA VAL A 7 -10.56 -3.21 -0.33
C VAL A 7 -11.40 -3.61 -1.53
N ASN A 8 -12.66 -3.21 -1.56
CA ASN A 8 -13.53 -3.51 -2.71
C ASN A 8 -13.01 -2.85 -3.98
N VAL A 9 -12.55 -1.61 -3.90
CA VAL A 9 -11.92 -0.94 -5.05
C VAL A 9 -10.67 -1.69 -5.48
N LEU A 10 -9.81 -2.06 -4.53
CA LEU A 10 -8.56 -2.78 -4.80
C LEU A 10 -8.80 -4.08 -5.57
N ARG A 11 -9.90 -4.77 -5.29
CA ARG A 11 -10.22 -6.06 -5.92
C ARG A 11 -10.49 -5.97 -7.42
N PHE A 12 -10.82 -4.80 -7.93
CA PHE A 12 -10.97 -4.57 -9.37
C PHE A 12 -9.64 -4.32 -10.06
N ILE A 13 -8.56 -4.18 -9.31
CA ILE A 13 -7.23 -3.94 -9.86
C ILE A 13 -6.52 -5.28 -9.99
N LYS A 14 -5.93 -5.50 -11.15
CA LYS A 14 -5.23 -6.76 -11.43
C LYS A 14 -3.95 -6.88 -10.60
N SER A 15 -3.71 -8.04 -9.97
CA SER A 15 -2.48 -8.33 -9.22
C SER A 15 -1.24 -8.18 -10.10
N ASN A 16 -0.13 -7.76 -9.59
CA ASN A 16 0.17 -7.27 -8.23
C ASN A 16 -0.36 -5.86 -8.02
N ALA A 17 -1.37 -5.69 -7.19
CA ALA A 17 -2.10 -4.44 -7.07
C ALA A 17 -1.69 -3.63 -5.84
N ILE A 18 -1.48 -2.35 -6.06
CA ILE A 18 -1.29 -1.33 -5.02
C ILE A 18 -2.24 -0.18 -5.34
N ALA A 19 -2.91 0.31 -4.33
CA ALA A 19 -3.78 1.48 -4.46
C ALA A 19 -3.49 2.47 -3.36
N LEU A 20 -3.43 3.76 -3.72
CA LEU A 20 -3.29 4.86 -2.78
C LEU A 20 -4.59 5.64 -2.72
N PHE A 21 -5.07 5.85 -1.52
CA PHE A 21 -6.30 6.60 -1.26
C PHE A 21 -6.00 7.80 -0.37
N ASN A 22 -6.80 8.86 -0.51
CA ASN A 22 -6.93 9.88 0.52
C ASN A 22 -8.17 9.55 1.37
N GLU A 23 -8.70 10.50 2.14
CA GLU A 23 -9.83 10.25 3.04
C GLU A 23 -11.09 9.77 2.31
N THR A 24 -11.26 10.13 1.04
CA THR A 24 -12.54 9.95 0.35
C THR A 24 -12.45 9.26 -1.01
N SER A 25 -11.25 9.17 -1.60
CA SER A 25 -11.16 8.73 -2.99
C SER A 25 -9.85 7.99 -3.31
N LEU A 26 -9.88 7.27 -4.40
CA LEU A 26 -8.69 6.66 -4.99
C LEU A 26 -7.85 7.76 -5.63
N VAL A 27 -6.61 7.88 -5.20
CA VAL A 27 -5.69 8.92 -5.70
C VAL A 27 -4.78 8.37 -6.80
N SER A 28 -4.31 7.14 -6.63
CA SER A 28 -3.43 6.49 -7.59
C SER A 28 -3.54 4.98 -7.44
N GLN A 29 -3.32 4.24 -8.51
CA GLN A 29 -3.35 2.79 -8.46
C GLN A 29 -2.44 2.20 -9.52
N SER A 30 -1.97 0.99 -9.28
CA SER A 30 -1.19 0.22 -10.23
C SER A 30 -1.48 -1.26 -10.04
N GLY A 31 -1.67 -1.96 -11.14
CA GLY A 31 -1.91 -3.40 -11.13
C GLY A 31 -1.28 -4.06 -12.33
N GLY A 32 -1.28 -5.40 -12.34
CA GLY A 32 -0.75 -6.18 -13.43
C GLY A 32 0.76 -6.13 -13.58
N GLN A 33 1.48 -5.61 -12.59
CA GLN A 33 2.93 -5.55 -12.63
C GLN A 33 3.55 -6.88 -12.19
N THR A 34 4.81 -7.10 -12.57
CA THR A 34 5.53 -8.34 -12.27
C THR A 34 5.90 -8.47 -10.79
N SER A 35 6.01 -7.35 -10.08
CA SER A 35 6.32 -7.36 -8.66
C SER A 35 5.54 -6.29 -7.91
N ARG A 36 5.46 -6.48 -6.60
CA ARG A 36 4.82 -5.51 -5.69
C ARG A 36 5.59 -4.20 -5.68
N LEU A 37 6.91 -4.28 -5.73
CA LEU A 37 7.76 -3.09 -5.77
C LEU A 37 7.53 -2.28 -7.04
N ASP A 38 7.38 -2.94 -8.18
CA ASP A 38 7.09 -2.26 -9.46
C ASP A 38 5.72 -1.58 -9.41
N SER A 39 4.73 -2.24 -8.83
CA SER A 39 3.41 -1.64 -8.64
C SER A 39 3.48 -0.37 -7.79
N LEU A 40 4.25 -0.41 -6.71
CA LEU A 40 4.42 0.76 -5.85
C LEU A 40 5.13 1.89 -6.58
N LYS A 41 6.23 1.60 -7.27
CA LYS A 41 6.96 2.61 -8.03
C LYS A 41 6.07 3.30 -9.05
N ASN A 42 5.28 2.52 -9.77
CA ASN A 42 4.35 3.04 -10.77
C ASN A 42 3.27 3.90 -10.13
N CYS A 43 2.72 3.45 -9.02
CA CYS A 43 1.70 4.17 -8.26
C CYS A 43 2.21 5.53 -7.77
N LEU A 44 3.40 5.56 -7.21
CA LEU A 44 4.04 6.80 -6.73
C LEU A 44 4.36 7.75 -7.88
N LEU A 45 4.81 7.21 -9.01
CA LEU A 45 5.08 8.03 -10.19
C LEU A 45 3.82 8.73 -10.68
N LYS A 46 2.72 7.99 -10.79
CA LYS A 46 1.43 8.56 -11.19
C LYS A 46 0.97 9.66 -10.22
N LEU A 47 1.15 9.43 -8.92
CA LEU A 47 0.79 10.42 -7.92
C LEU A 47 1.57 11.70 -8.10
N LYS A 48 2.89 11.62 -8.30
CA LYS A 48 3.77 12.77 -8.46
C LYS A 48 3.47 13.55 -9.74
N GLN A 49 2.98 12.89 -10.77
CA GLN A 49 2.57 13.54 -12.00
C GLN A 49 1.30 14.37 -11.83
N LYS A 50 0.44 13.98 -10.89
CA LYS A 50 -0.84 14.64 -10.65
C LYS A 50 -0.76 15.77 -9.63
N LYS A 51 0.11 15.64 -8.62
CA LYS A 51 0.15 16.56 -7.48
C LYS A 51 1.57 16.91 -7.08
N LYS A 52 1.76 18.15 -6.66
CA LYS A 52 3.02 18.55 -6.02
C LYS A 52 3.10 17.91 -4.64
N LYS A 53 4.29 17.50 -4.24
CA LYS A 53 4.53 16.83 -2.96
C LYS A 53 3.99 17.63 -1.76
N THR A 54 4.12 18.95 -1.82
CA THR A 54 3.66 19.84 -0.74
C THR A 54 2.15 19.89 -0.58
N THR A 55 1.40 19.47 -1.60
CA THR A 55 -0.07 19.46 -1.57
C THR A 55 -0.65 18.07 -1.25
N ILE A 56 0.20 17.07 -1.11
CA ILE A 56 -0.23 15.72 -0.80
C ILE A 56 -0.43 15.61 0.72
N GLY A 57 -1.65 15.32 1.14
CA GLY A 57 -1.97 15.11 2.55
C GLY A 57 -1.76 13.66 2.96
N LYS A 58 -2.50 13.22 3.98
CA LYS A 58 -2.46 11.84 4.48
C LYS A 58 -2.94 10.86 3.42
N LEU A 59 -2.19 9.78 3.25
CA LEU A 59 -2.50 8.72 2.30
C LEU A 59 -2.67 7.38 3.00
N TYR A 60 -3.43 6.51 2.37
CA TYR A 60 -3.66 5.13 2.80
C TYR A 60 -3.29 4.22 1.65
N LEU A 61 -2.29 3.37 1.87
CA LEU A 61 -1.82 2.43 0.85
C LEU A 61 -2.39 1.05 1.13
N PHE A 62 -3.06 0.48 0.14
CA PHE A 62 -3.62 -0.87 0.22
C PHE A 62 -2.91 -1.78 -0.79
N SER A 63 -2.49 -2.96 -0.33
CA SER A 63 -1.91 -4.00 -1.16
C SER A 63 -2.82 -5.22 -1.18
N ASP A 64 -2.94 -5.87 -2.32
CA ASP A 64 -3.77 -7.07 -2.48
C ASP A 64 -3.13 -8.34 -1.89
N ALA A 65 -1.84 -8.28 -1.56
CA ALA A 65 -1.14 -9.41 -0.95
C ALA A 65 -0.02 -8.94 -0.03
N PHE A 66 0.56 -9.89 0.71
CA PHE A 66 1.64 -9.59 1.65
C PHE A 66 2.88 -9.04 0.95
N PHE A 67 3.69 -8.30 1.71
CA PHE A 67 5.00 -7.86 1.24
C PHE A 67 6.02 -8.95 1.56
N PRO A 68 6.66 -9.54 0.55
CA PRO A 68 7.63 -10.62 0.79
C PRO A 68 8.94 -10.13 1.40
N PHE A 69 9.26 -8.85 1.21
CA PHE A 69 10.51 -8.25 1.69
C PHE A 69 10.28 -6.83 2.16
N THR A 70 11.29 -6.23 2.79
CA THR A 70 11.20 -4.88 3.33
C THR A 70 11.42 -3.79 2.29
N ASP A 71 11.83 -4.12 1.07
CA ASP A 71 12.16 -3.16 0.02
C ASP A 71 11.01 -2.20 -0.31
N THR A 72 9.79 -2.70 -0.34
CA THR A 72 8.60 -1.88 -0.58
C THR A 72 8.41 -0.85 0.52
N LEU A 73 8.55 -1.27 1.78
CA LEU A 73 8.43 -0.35 2.92
C LEU A 73 9.57 0.67 2.95
N LYS A 74 10.78 0.25 2.56
CA LYS A 74 11.92 1.17 2.45
C LYS A 74 11.66 2.27 1.43
N LEU A 75 11.06 1.92 0.30
CA LEU A 75 10.69 2.88 -0.72
C LEU A 75 9.64 3.87 -0.18
N ILE A 76 8.62 3.37 0.51
CA ILE A 76 7.59 4.22 1.12
C ILE A 76 8.24 5.23 2.08
N LYS A 77 9.15 4.75 2.93
CA LYS A 77 9.84 5.61 3.89
C LYS A 77 10.66 6.69 3.19
N SER A 78 11.29 6.36 2.08
CA SER A 78 12.14 7.30 1.34
C SER A 78 11.35 8.45 0.73
N GLU A 79 10.05 8.28 0.52
CA GLU A 79 9.18 9.31 -0.08
C GLU A 79 8.84 10.44 0.90
N LYS A 80 8.97 10.19 2.20
CA LYS A 80 8.68 11.18 3.25
C LYS A 80 7.24 11.71 3.20
N LEU A 81 6.33 10.86 2.75
CA LEU A 81 4.90 11.13 2.76
C LEU A 81 4.24 10.48 3.96
N ARG A 82 3.11 11.01 4.39
CA ARG A 82 2.34 10.40 5.49
C ARG A 82 1.47 9.30 4.91
N ILE A 83 1.94 8.06 5.01
CA ILE A 83 1.27 6.90 4.41
C ILE A 83 1.05 5.83 5.48
N ASP A 84 -0.20 5.47 5.72
CA ASP A 84 -0.56 4.27 6.48
C ASP A 84 -0.66 3.11 5.51
N VAL A 85 -0.11 1.96 5.89
CA VAL A 85 -0.04 0.79 5.02
C VAL A 85 -1.02 -0.28 5.50
N TYR A 86 -1.82 -0.78 4.57
CA TYR A 86 -2.79 -1.86 4.79
C TYR A 86 -2.45 -3.02 3.87
N ALA A 87 -2.07 -4.15 4.43
CA ALA A 87 -1.69 -5.31 3.65
C ALA A 87 -1.91 -6.59 4.43
N PRO A 88 -2.18 -7.71 3.75
CA PRO A 88 -2.20 -9.00 4.43
C PRO A 88 -0.79 -9.42 4.84
N MET A 89 -0.71 -10.30 5.82
CA MET A 89 0.52 -10.99 6.22
C MET A 89 0.44 -12.44 5.74
N GLY A 90 1.54 -13.16 5.77
CA GLY A 90 1.56 -14.57 5.35
C GLY A 90 2.84 -14.99 4.65
N SER A 91 3.83 -14.11 4.60
CA SER A 91 5.12 -14.43 4.01
C SER A 91 6.03 -15.09 5.04
N LYS A 92 7.04 -15.82 4.55
CA LYS A 92 8.10 -16.37 5.41
C LYS A 92 8.89 -15.26 6.10
N ASN A 93 8.83 -14.06 5.60
CA ASN A 93 9.58 -12.92 6.10
C ASN A 93 8.73 -11.97 6.95
N ASP A 94 7.57 -12.42 7.44
CA ASP A 94 6.68 -11.60 8.26
C ASP A 94 7.40 -11.00 9.48
N SER A 95 8.27 -11.77 10.12
CA SER A 95 9.02 -11.28 11.28
C SER A 95 9.96 -10.12 10.90
N LEU A 96 10.55 -10.15 9.72
CA LEU A 96 11.37 -9.06 9.22
C LEU A 96 10.54 -7.82 8.93
N ILE A 97 9.35 -8.02 8.35
CA ILE A 97 8.41 -6.93 8.08
C ILE A 97 7.99 -6.28 9.39
N GLU A 98 7.58 -7.09 10.38
CA GLU A 98 7.14 -6.57 11.68
C GLU A 98 8.26 -5.81 12.40
N LYS A 99 9.48 -6.32 12.34
CA LYS A 99 10.65 -5.64 12.93
C LYS A 99 10.88 -4.29 12.25
N PHE A 100 10.86 -4.25 10.94
CA PHE A 100 11.06 -3.01 10.17
C PHE A 100 9.99 -1.98 10.49
N VAL A 101 8.74 -2.42 10.53
CA VAL A 101 7.58 -1.58 10.86
C VAL A 101 7.76 -0.95 12.25
N LYS A 102 8.14 -1.77 13.22
CA LYS A 102 8.32 -1.31 14.61
C LYS A 102 9.50 -0.35 14.74
N GLU A 103 10.64 -0.67 14.13
CA GLU A 103 11.86 0.14 14.22
C GLU A 103 11.69 1.49 13.50
N ASN A 104 10.92 1.54 12.44
CA ASN A 104 10.73 2.73 11.63
C ASN A 104 9.41 3.45 11.91
N LYS A 105 8.66 2.99 12.90
CA LYS A 105 7.42 3.62 13.35
C LYS A 105 6.39 3.76 12.22
N PHE A 106 6.30 2.75 11.36
CA PHE A 106 5.24 2.68 10.35
C PHE A 106 3.89 2.42 11.02
N ASN A 107 2.86 3.02 10.48
CA ASN A 107 1.50 2.63 10.80
C ASN A 107 1.08 1.55 9.79
N PHE A 108 1.19 0.30 10.21
CA PHE A 108 0.93 -0.86 9.37
C PHE A 108 -0.23 -1.65 9.94
N ILE A 109 -1.30 -1.77 9.17
CA ILE A 109 -2.51 -2.46 9.58
C ILE A 109 -2.64 -3.77 8.78
N LYS A 110 -2.74 -4.88 9.50
CA LYS A 110 -2.91 -6.19 8.88
C LYS A 110 -4.34 -6.32 8.34
N LEU A 111 -4.45 -6.67 7.07
CA LEU A 111 -5.73 -7.06 6.51
C LEU A 111 -5.93 -8.55 6.75
N SER A 112 -7.11 -8.94 7.14
CA SER A 112 -7.46 -10.34 7.38
C SER A 112 -8.19 -10.91 6.16
N ASP A 113 -8.28 -12.23 6.10
CA ASP A 113 -8.99 -12.93 5.03
C ASP A 113 -10.42 -12.44 4.88
N ARG A 114 -11.08 -12.09 5.99
CA ARG A 114 -12.47 -11.62 5.93
C ARG A 114 -12.64 -10.34 5.13
N HIS A 115 -11.61 -9.51 4.99
CA HIS A 115 -11.66 -8.31 4.17
C HIS A 115 -11.76 -8.62 2.68
N PHE A 116 -11.31 -9.82 2.27
CA PHE A 116 -11.31 -10.26 0.89
C PHE A 116 -12.41 -11.27 0.56
N LYS A 117 -13.21 -11.66 1.55
CA LYS A 117 -14.36 -12.55 1.35
C LYS A 117 -15.61 -11.77 0.98
N HIS A 118 -16.43 -12.41 0.20
CA HIS A 118 -17.72 -11.85 -0.21
C HIS A 118 -18.85 -12.32 0.69
#